data_5295310c497566fe6204a558b6014ad3
#
_entry.id   5295310c497566fe6204a558b6014ad3
#
_cell.length_a   1.000
_cell.length_b   1.000
_cell.length_c   1.000
_cell.angle_alpha   90.00
_cell.angle_beta   90.00
_cell.angle_gamma   90.00
#
_symmetry.space_group_name_H-M   'P 1'
#
loop_
_entity.id
_entity.type
_entity.pdbx_description
1 polymer ?
#
loop_
_entity_poly.entity_id
_entity_poly.type
_entity_poly.pdbx_seq_one_letter_code
_entity_poly.pdbx_strand_id
1 'polypeptide(L)'
;MLTRTIDNCTSLQGFLIFHSFGGGTGSGFGALLLERLSVDYGKKCKLEFAVYPAPQVSSSVVEPYNAVLSTHSTIEHADCTFLVDNEAVYDICRRSLDIPRPDYEHLNRLIAQVVSSVTSSLRFDGALNVDLNEFQTNLVPYPRIHYPLISYAPVVATKRSSYESFKVHDLTLQCFEPDNQMVVCDPRNGKYMAVALLYRGDVVPRDTNAAIASLKAKSSFHLVDWCPTGFKVGINYQPREFSPSTS
;
A
#
# COMPACT_ATOMS: atom_id res chain seq x y z
N MET A 1 -11.75 -5.19 -25.15
CA MET A 1 -11.08 -3.90 -24.91
C MET A 1 -9.72 -4.09 -24.24
N LEU A 2 -9.61 -4.79 -23.12
CA LEU A 2 -8.35 -5.13 -22.43
C LEU A 2 -7.31 -5.78 -23.36
N THR A 3 -7.70 -6.78 -24.15
CA THR A 3 -6.83 -7.47 -25.10
C THR A 3 -6.16 -6.51 -26.09
N ARG A 4 -6.91 -5.56 -26.64
CA ARG A 4 -6.36 -4.55 -27.55
C ARG A 4 -5.34 -3.61 -26.88
N THR A 5 -5.53 -3.31 -25.61
CA THR A 5 -4.58 -2.48 -24.85
C THR A 5 -3.30 -3.26 -24.57
N ILE A 6 -3.43 -4.53 -24.25
CA ILE A 6 -2.29 -5.43 -23.99
C ILE A 6 -1.47 -5.67 -25.25
N ASP A 7 -2.13 -5.85 -26.41
CA ASP A 7 -1.47 -6.06 -27.69
C ASP A 7 -0.63 -4.85 -28.13
N ASN A 8 -0.93 -3.65 -27.63
CA ASN A 8 -0.16 -2.44 -27.88
C ASN A 8 1.03 -2.25 -26.90
N CYS A 9 1.17 -3.09 -25.88
CA CYS A 9 2.27 -3.01 -24.94
C CYS A 9 3.52 -3.70 -25.50
N THR A 10 4.66 -3.05 -25.44
CA THR A 10 5.97 -3.65 -25.80
C THR A 10 6.40 -4.71 -24.80
N SER A 11 6.06 -4.52 -23.52
CA SER A 11 6.32 -5.47 -22.45
C SER A 11 5.27 -5.33 -21.36
N LEU A 12 4.55 -6.40 -21.08
CA LEU A 12 3.57 -6.47 -20.00
C LEU A 12 4.22 -7.09 -18.77
N GLN A 13 4.37 -6.34 -17.67
CA GLN A 13 4.86 -6.85 -16.39
C GLN A 13 3.75 -7.51 -15.57
N GLY A 14 2.55 -6.92 -15.56
CA GLY A 14 1.43 -7.40 -14.77
C GLY A 14 0.23 -6.47 -14.82
N PHE A 15 -0.68 -6.68 -13.89
CA PHE A 15 -1.91 -5.92 -13.75
C PHE A 15 -1.99 -5.30 -12.36
N LEU A 16 -2.49 -4.08 -12.29
CA LEU A 16 -2.84 -3.41 -11.05
C LEU A 16 -4.33 -3.14 -11.08
N ILE A 17 -5.05 -3.70 -10.11
CA ILE A 17 -6.50 -3.65 -10.02
C ILE A 17 -6.88 -2.88 -8.77
N PHE A 18 -7.67 -1.83 -8.93
CA PHE A 18 -8.17 -1.01 -7.83
C PHE A 18 -9.69 -1.15 -7.74
N HIS A 19 -10.19 -1.63 -6.61
CA HIS A 19 -11.63 -1.80 -6.40
C HIS A 19 -12.01 -1.83 -4.90
N SER A 20 -13.30 -1.85 -4.62
CA SER A 20 -13.84 -2.01 -3.26
C SER A 20 -14.42 -3.41 -3.09
N PHE A 21 -14.24 -3.99 -1.91
CA PHE A 21 -14.89 -5.26 -1.54
C PHE A 21 -16.35 -5.08 -1.10
N GLY A 22 -16.74 -3.89 -0.66
CA GLY A 22 -18.09 -3.65 -0.14
C GLY A 22 -19.16 -3.56 -1.21
N GLY A 23 -18.84 -2.98 -2.37
CA GLY A 23 -19.77 -2.79 -3.48
C GLY A 23 -19.95 -4.05 -4.34
N GLY A 24 -21.15 -4.28 -4.88
CA GLY A 24 -21.44 -5.45 -5.72
C GLY A 24 -20.59 -5.53 -7.00
N THR A 25 -20.36 -4.40 -7.67
CA THR A 25 -19.52 -4.34 -8.88
C THR A 25 -18.05 -4.59 -8.54
N GLY A 26 -17.52 -3.90 -7.53
CA GLY A 26 -16.11 -4.07 -7.11
C GLY A 26 -15.82 -5.50 -6.65
N SER A 27 -16.70 -6.09 -5.86
CA SER A 27 -16.56 -7.46 -5.37
C SER A 27 -16.81 -8.51 -6.47
N GLY A 28 -17.98 -8.48 -7.10
CA GLY A 28 -18.40 -9.53 -8.06
C GLY A 28 -17.67 -9.44 -9.40
N PHE A 29 -17.69 -8.26 -10.04
CA PHE A 29 -16.98 -8.08 -11.31
C PHE A 29 -15.46 -8.12 -11.11
N GLY A 30 -14.93 -7.59 -9.99
CA GLY A 30 -13.52 -7.67 -9.63
C GLY A 30 -13.04 -9.13 -9.52
N ALA A 31 -13.78 -9.96 -8.82
CA ALA A 31 -13.50 -11.39 -8.68
C ALA A 31 -13.49 -12.12 -10.04
N LEU A 32 -14.51 -11.89 -10.87
CA LEU A 32 -14.60 -12.47 -12.21
C LEU A 32 -13.46 -12.01 -13.11
N LEU A 33 -13.07 -10.73 -13.03
CA LEU A 33 -11.96 -10.18 -13.80
C LEU A 33 -10.63 -10.84 -13.39
N LEU A 34 -10.37 -10.99 -12.09
CA LEU A 34 -9.17 -11.66 -11.57
C LEU A 34 -9.09 -13.11 -12.02
N GLU A 35 -10.20 -13.85 -11.93
CA GLU A 35 -10.29 -15.22 -12.42
C GLU A 35 -9.95 -15.29 -13.90
N ARG A 36 -10.54 -14.43 -14.71
CA ARG A 36 -10.29 -14.39 -16.15
C ARG A 36 -8.83 -14.02 -16.49
N LEU A 37 -8.27 -13.03 -15.80
CA LEU A 37 -6.86 -12.66 -15.96
C LEU A 37 -5.91 -13.79 -15.53
N SER A 38 -6.28 -14.59 -14.55
CA SER A 38 -5.50 -15.76 -14.12
C SER A 38 -5.50 -16.85 -15.17
N VAL A 39 -6.60 -17.03 -15.91
CA VAL A 39 -6.68 -17.99 -17.02
C VAL A 39 -5.88 -17.50 -18.22
N ASP A 40 -6.10 -16.25 -18.64
CA ASP A 40 -5.53 -15.74 -19.89
C ASP A 40 -4.06 -15.29 -19.71
N TYR A 41 -3.68 -14.80 -18.51
CA TYR A 41 -2.37 -14.23 -18.20
C TYR A 41 -1.79 -14.77 -16.87
N GLY A 42 -1.88 -16.07 -16.62
CA GLY A 42 -1.50 -16.70 -15.35
C GLY A 42 -0.06 -16.46 -14.90
N LYS A 43 0.87 -16.20 -15.84
CA LYS A 43 2.30 -15.91 -15.52
C LYS A 43 2.59 -14.45 -15.20
N LYS A 44 1.58 -13.57 -15.32
CA LYS A 44 1.73 -12.13 -15.08
C LYS A 44 1.27 -11.78 -13.68
N CYS A 45 2.04 -10.93 -13.00
CA CYS A 45 1.74 -10.48 -11.66
C CYS A 45 0.41 -9.71 -11.60
N LYS A 46 -0.43 -10.02 -10.61
CA LYS A 46 -1.70 -9.37 -10.34
C LYS A 46 -1.66 -8.74 -8.96
N LEU A 47 -1.38 -7.44 -8.90
CA LEU A 47 -1.47 -6.63 -7.70
C LEU A 47 -2.87 -6.04 -7.56
N GLU A 48 -3.40 -6.11 -6.38
CA GLU A 48 -4.71 -5.60 -6.06
C GLU A 48 -4.61 -4.52 -4.96
N PHE A 49 -5.34 -3.43 -5.14
CA PHE A 49 -5.62 -2.46 -4.08
C PHE A 49 -7.11 -2.51 -3.78
N ALA A 50 -7.45 -3.02 -2.62
CA ALA A 50 -8.83 -3.24 -2.22
C ALA A 50 -9.22 -2.33 -1.05
N VAL A 51 -10.31 -1.57 -1.24
CA VAL A 51 -10.93 -0.81 -0.15
C VAL A 51 -11.82 -1.76 0.64
N TYR A 52 -11.41 -2.04 1.87
CA TYR A 52 -12.14 -2.93 2.78
C TYR A 52 -13.28 -2.17 3.48
N PRO A 53 -14.46 -2.80 3.66
CA PRO A 53 -15.55 -2.14 4.36
C PRO A 53 -15.20 -1.89 5.83
N ALA A 54 -15.38 -0.64 6.26
CA ALA A 54 -15.16 -0.23 7.64
C ALA A 54 -16.38 -0.58 8.51
N PRO A 55 -16.22 -1.17 9.70
CA PRO A 55 -17.35 -1.57 10.54
C PRO A 55 -18.26 -0.43 10.97
N GLN A 56 -17.69 0.77 11.18
CA GLN A 56 -18.42 1.93 11.70
C GLN A 56 -18.93 2.89 10.62
N VAL A 57 -18.39 2.84 9.41
CA VAL A 57 -18.65 3.78 8.30
C VAL A 57 -19.30 3.08 7.10
N SER A 58 -19.83 1.88 7.31
CA SER A 58 -20.51 1.11 6.25
C SER A 58 -21.82 1.78 5.84
N SER A 59 -22.02 1.98 4.55
CA SER A 59 -23.25 2.55 3.98
C SER A 59 -24.27 1.49 3.60
N SER A 60 -23.90 0.21 3.58
CA SER A 60 -24.77 -0.90 3.14
C SER A 60 -24.64 -2.11 4.04
N VAL A 61 -25.80 -2.69 4.39
CA VAL A 61 -25.88 -3.90 5.24
C VAL A 61 -25.23 -5.13 4.60
N VAL A 62 -25.12 -5.16 3.26
CA VAL A 62 -24.58 -6.31 2.51
C VAL A 62 -23.05 -6.27 2.31
N GLU A 63 -22.39 -5.19 2.69
CA GLU A 63 -20.93 -5.04 2.52
C GLU A 63 -20.10 -6.17 3.14
N PRO A 64 -20.39 -6.67 4.36
CA PRO A 64 -19.64 -7.78 4.94
C PRO A 64 -19.76 -9.08 4.12
N TYR A 65 -20.93 -9.35 3.57
CA TYR A 65 -21.14 -10.52 2.72
C TYR A 65 -20.36 -10.42 1.43
N ASN A 66 -20.41 -9.28 0.76
CA ASN A 66 -19.64 -9.02 -0.44
C ASN A 66 -18.13 -9.14 -0.18
N ALA A 67 -17.65 -8.61 0.95
CA ALA A 67 -16.25 -8.68 1.32
C ALA A 67 -15.77 -10.13 1.55
N VAL A 68 -16.54 -10.95 2.27
CA VAL A 68 -16.18 -12.35 2.53
C VAL A 68 -16.13 -13.14 1.22
N LEU A 69 -17.14 -13.01 0.38
CA LEU A 69 -17.22 -13.71 -0.90
C LEU A 69 -16.12 -13.29 -1.86
N SER A 70 -15.84 -11.98 -1.94
CA SER A 70 -14.77 -11.43 -2.77
C SER A 70 -13.40 -11.91 -2.30
N THR A 71 -13.14 -11.89 -1.01
CA THR A 71 -11.87 -12.34 -0.43
C THR A 71 -11.62 -13.81 -0.75
N HIS A 72 -12.65 -14.65 -0.73
CA HIS A 72 -12.52 -16.07 -1.09
C HIS A 72 -12.00 -16.26 -2.52
N SER A 73 -12.50 -15.47 -3.47
CA SER A 73 -12.02 -15.50 -4.86
C SER A 73 -10.62 -14.86 -5.02
N THR A 74 -10.39 -13.76 -4.32
CA THR A 74 -9.12 -13.02 -4.40
C THR A 74 -7.93 -13.84 -3.90
N ILE A 75 -8.11 -14.63 -2.84
CA ILE A 75 -7.05 -15.50 -2.28
C ILE A 75 -6.47 -16.45 -3.33
N GLU A 76 -7.26 -16.89 -4.29
CA GLU A 76 -6.82 -17.85 -5.30
C GLU A 76 -6.20 -17.21 -6.54
N HIS A 77 -6.57 -15.95 -6.84
CA HIS A 77 -6.28 -15.35 -8.13
C HIS A 77 -5.35 -14.12 -8.07
N ALA A 78 -5.24 -13.45 -6.92
CA ALA A 78 -4.30 -12.34 -6.74
C ALA A 78 -2.95 -12.80 -6.20
N ASP A 79 -1.88 -12.14 -6.60
CA ASP A 79 -0.52 -12.43 -6.12
C ASP A 79 -0.17 -11.60 -4.87
N CYS A 80 -0.69 -10.38 -4.78
CA CYS A 80 -0.53 -9.52 -3.62
C CYS A 80 -1.70 -8.53 -3.56
N THR A 81 -2.35 -8.43 -2.39
CA THR A 81 -3.53 -7.58 -2.18
C THR A 81 -3.26 -6.58 -1.06
N PHE A 82 -3.19 -5.31 -1.41
CA PHE A 82 -3.04 -4.21 -0.48
C PHE A 82 -4.42 -3.76 0.00
N LEU A 83 -4.67 -3.92 1.29
CA LEU A 83 -5.92 -3.48 1.90
C LEU A 83 -5.84 -2.04 2.39
N VAL A 84 -6.91 -1.30 2.16
CA VAL A 84 -7.10 0.07 2.66
C VAL A 84 -8.45 0.13 3.35
N ASP A 85 -8.48 0.65 4.57
CA ASP A 85 -9.70 0.87 5.34
C ASP A 85 -10.06 2.35 5.37
N ASN A 86 -11.27 2.68 4.95
CA ASN A 86 -11.74 4.07 4.96
C ASN A 86 -11.73 4.70 6.36
N GLU A 87 -11.98 3.92 7.43
CA GLU A 87 -11.94 4.41 8.81
C GLU A 87 -10.52 4.84 9.21
N ALA A 88 -9.51 4.02 8.92
CA ALA A 88 -8.12 4.34 9.18
C ALA A 88 -7.66 5.59 8.41
N VAL A 89 -8.01 5.67 7.12
CA VAL A 89 -7.68 6.83 6.27
C VAL A 89 -8.39 8.09 6.76
N TYR A 90 -9.66 7.97 7.22
CA TYR A 90 -10.41 9.07 7.81
C TYR A 90 -9.71 9.62 9.07
N ASP A 91 -9.26 8.75 9.94
CA ASP A 91 -8.55 9.13 11.18
C ASP A 91 -7.20 9.77 10.88
N ILE A 92 -6.46 9.29 9.89
CA ILE A 92 -5.22 9.92 9.42
C ILE A 92 -5.50 11.34 8.91
N CYS A 93 -6.54 11.54 8.09
CA CYS A 93 -6.93 12.86 7.61
C CYS A 93 -7.27 13.82 8.75
N ARG A 94 -7.98 13.35 9.78
CA ARG A 94 -8.32 14.18 10.94
C ARG A 94 -7.11 14.57 11.76
N ARG A 95 -6.24 13.61 12.08
CA ARG A 95 -5.10 13.83 12.99
C ARG A 95 -3.93 14.54 12.30
N SER A 96 -3.60 14.12 11.09
CA SER A 96 -2.36 14.55 10.43
C SER A 96 -2.58 15.73 9.48
N LEU A 97 -3.74 15.80 8.82
CA LEU A 97 -4.07 16.90 7.90
C LEU A 97 -4.88 18.01 8.55
N ASP A 98 -5.26 17.88 9.83
CA ASP A 98 -6.08 18.85 10.57
C ASP A 98 -7.44 19.14 9.88
N ILE A 99 -8.03 18.15 9.20
CA ILE A 99 -9.32 18.29 8.55
C ILE A 99 -10.42 17.76 9.50
N PRO A 100 -11.27 18.61 10.10
CA PRO A 100 -12.24 18.17 11.11
C PRO A 100 -13.30 17.20 10.58
N ARG A 101 -13.68 17.37 9.31
CA ARG A 101 -14.67 16.54 8.61
C ARG A 101 -14.13 16.18 7.22
N PRO A 102 -13.28 15.12 7.12
CA PRO A 102 -12.83 14.67 5.82
C PRO A 102 -14.01 14.12 5.01
N ASP A 103 -13.99 14.36 3.73
CA ASP A 103 -14.91 13.77 2.75
C ASP A 103 -14.16 12.73 1.89
N TYR A 104 -14.89 12.09 0.98
CA TYR A 104 -14.31 11.09 0.08
C TYR A 104 -13.20 11.64 -0.82
N GLU A 105 -13.23 12.93 -1.15
CA GLU A 105 -12.20 13.56 -1.96
C GLU A 105 -10.85 13.56 -1.23
N HIS A 106 -10.86 13.92 0.06
CA HIS A 106 -9.66 13.89 0.91
C HIS A 106 -9.12 12.47 1.09
N LEU A 107 -10.00 11.49 1.33
CA LEU A 107 -9.61 10.08 1.46
C LEU A 107 -8.99 9.57 0.15
N ASN A 108 -9.67 9.78 -0.97
CA ASN A 108 -9.21 9.33 -2.28
C ASN A 108 -7.88 9.98 -2.67
N ARG A 109 -7.66 11.24 -2.30
CA ARG A 109 -6.40 11.95 -2.53
C ARG A 109 -5.24 11.29 -1.78
N LEU A 110 -5.43 10.93 -0.51
CA LEU A 110 -4.42 10.22 0.27
C LEU A 110 -4.16 8.82 -0.30
N ILE A 111 -5.19 8.06 -0.63
CA ILE A 111 -5.08 6.74 -1.25
C ILE A 111 -4.33 6.84 -2.59
N ALA A 112 -4.67 7.83 -3.43
CA ALA A 112 -3.98 8.05 -4.70
C ALA A 112 -2.48 8.35 -4.51
N GLN A 113 -2.09 9.08 -3.46
CA GLN A 113 -0.70 9.32 -3.12
C GLN A 113 0.03 8.03 -2.73
N VAL A 114 -0.63 7.16 -1.94
CA VAL A 114 -0.09 5.86 -1.55
C VAL A 114 0.13 4.98 -2.79
N VAL A 115 -0.89 4.82 -3.63
CA VAL A 115 -0.80 4.05 -4.88
C VAL A 115 0.29 4.61 -5.80
N SER A 116 0.36 5.94 -5.95
CA SER A 116 1.41 6.60 -6.73
C SER A 116 2.80 6.33 -6.17
N SER A 117 2.95 6.24 -4.85
CA SER A 117 4.24 5.95 -4.21
C SER A 117 4.66 4.50 -4.39
N VAL A 118 3.74 3.56 -4.27
CA VAL A 118 4.01 2.14 -4.51
C VAL A 118 4.41 1.89 -5.96
N THR A 119 3.79 2.59 -6.91
CA THR A 119 4.07 2.43 -8.35
C THR A 119 5.18 3.36 -8.88
N SER A 120 5.81 4.15 -8.03
CA SER A 120 6.81 5.15 -8.47
C SER A 120 8.02 4.51 -9.15
N SER A 121 8.51 3.38 -8.65
CA SER A 121 9.64 2.66 -9.24
C SER A 121 9.36 2.06 -10.62
N LEU A 122 8.09 1.90 -11.00
CA LEU A 122 7.68 1.47 -12.35
C LEU A 122 7.66 2.62 -13.37
N ARG A 123 7.56 3.86 -12.86
CA ARG A 123 7.39 5.06 -13.69
C ARG A 123 8.62 5.94 -13.76
N PHE A 124 9.50 5.84 -12.78
CA PHE A 124 10.68 6.69 -12.63
C PHE A 124 11.90 5.86 -12.25
N ASP A 125 13.06 6.26 -12.77
CA ASP A 125 14.32 5.66 -12.40
C ASP A 125 14.73 6.03 -10.97
N GLY A 126 15.38 5.10 -10.29
CA GLY A 126 15.84 5.30 -8.91
C GLY A 126 17.10 4.52 -8.61
N ALA A 127 17.68 4.75 -7.43
CA ALA A 127 18.87 4.03 -6.98
C ALA A 127 18.60 2.54 -6.75
N LEU A 128 17.40 2.22 -6.29
CA LEU A 128 16.93 0.86 -6.00
C LEU A 128 15.49 0.73 -6.52
N ASN A 129 15.33 0.17 -7.70
CA ASN A 129 14.02 -0.07 -8.29
C ASN A 129 13.39 -1.35 -7.73
N VAL A 130 12.06 -1.33 -7.59
CA VAL A 130 11.26 -2.48 -7.16
C VAL A 130 10.20 -2.75 -8.22
N ASP A 131 10.30 -3.89 -8.88
CA ASP A 131 9.33 -4.35 -9.89
C ASP A 131 8.08 -4.97 -9.24
N LEU A 132 6.99 -5.11 -10.04
CA LEU A 132 5.76 -5.76 -9.57
C LEU A 132 6.00 -7.19 -9.05
N ASN A 133 6.86 -7.94 -9.74
CA ASN A 133 7.22 -9.30 -9.32
C ASN A 133 8.00 -9.33 -8.00
N GLU A 134 8.75 -8.28 -7.69
CA GLU A 134 9.49 -8.19 -6.44
C GLU A 134 8.57 -8.00 -5.23
N PHE A 135 7.40 -7.36 -5.39
CA PHE A 135 6.41 -7.30 -4.32
C PHE A 135 5.95 -8.70 -3.94
N GLN A 136 5.60 -9.52 -4.92
CA GLN A 136 5.22 -10.91 -4.68
C GLN A 136 6.37 -11.69 -4.04
N THR A 137 7.57 -11.64 -4.62
CA THR A 137 8.71 -12.42 -4.16
C THR A 137 9.19 -12.04 -2.76
N ASN A 138 9.19 -10.74 -2.44
CA ASN A 138 9.76 -10.26 -1.18
C ASN A 138 8.74 -10.10 -0.05
N LEU A 139 7.45 -9.84 -0.36
CA LEU A 139 6.42 -9.58 0.64
C LEU A 139 5.50 -10.78 0.90
N VAL A 140 5.47 -11.76 0.01
CA VAL A 140 4.55 -12.91 0.09
C VAL A 140 5.33 -14.19 0.34
N PRO A 141 5.58 -14.56 1.60
CA PRO A 141 6.31 -15.80 1.92
C PRO A 141 5.47 -17.06 1.66
N TYR A 142 4.16 -16.95 1.74
CA TYR A 142 3.21 -18.04 1.48
C TYR A 142 2.14 -17.55 0.50
N PRO A 143 1.83 -18.28 -0.58
CA PRO A 143 0.92 -17.80 -1.64
C PRO A 143 -0.45 -17.33 -1.15
N ARG A 144 -1.01 -17.96 -0.11
CA ARG A 144 -2.33 -17.59 0.44
C ARG A 144 -2.26 -16.49 1.50
N ILE A 145 -1.07 -16.12 1.97
CA ILE A 145 -0.85 -15.03 2.94
C ILE A 145 -0.23 -13.85 2.18
N HIS A 146 -1.05 -13.22 1.35
CA HIS A 146 -0.60 -12.17 0.44
C HIS A 146 -1.31 -10.82 0.67
N TYR A 147 -1.71 -10.56 1.93
CA TYR A 147 -2.35 -9.32 2.35
C TYR A 147 -1.40 -8.46 3.20
N PRO A 148 -0.43 -7.76 2.59
CA PRO A 148 0.44 -6.86 3.33
C PRO A 148 -0.30 -5.62 3.82
N LEU A 149 0.09 -5.12 4.99
CA LEU A 149 -0.34 -3.83 5.51
C LEU A 149 0.39 -2.71 4.78
N ILE A 150 -0.28 -1.59 4.57
CA ILE A 150 0.32 -0.38 4.02
C ILE A 150 0.38 0.68 5.10
N SER A 151 1.50 1.39 5.15
CA SER A 151 1.67 2.62 5.89
C SER A 151 2.27 3.70 4.99
N TYR A 152 2.01 4.95 5.32
CA TYR A 152 2.52 6.09 4.56
C TYR A 152 2.96 7.22 5.49
N ALA A 153 4.15 7.76 5.26
CA ALA A 153 4.69 8.92 5.95
C ALA A 153 5.58 9.75 5.00
N PRO A 154 5.66 11.07 5.14
CA PRO A 154 4.90 11.89 6.10
C PRO A 154 3.50 12.24 5.59
N VAL A 155 2.54 12.26 6.47
CA VAL A 155 1.22 12.85 6.23
C VAL A 155 1.13 14.11 7.09
N VAL A 156 1.25 15.29 6.47
CA VAL A 156 1.34 16.56 7.20
C VAL A 156 0.49 17.62 6.50
N ALA A 157 -0.20 18.42 7.29
CA ALA A 157 -0.94 19.57 6.78
C ALA A 157 0.00 20.57 6.11
N THR A 158 -0.40 21.16 4.99
CA THR A 158 0.40 22.11 4.20
C THR A 158 0.98 23.26 5.07
N LYS A 159 0.20 23.70 6.05
CA LYS A 159 0.63 24.78 6.98
C LYS A 159 1.81 24.35 7.87
N ARG A 160 1.91 23.07 8.25
CA ARG A 160 3.00 22.55 9.10
C ARG A 160 4.20 22.13 8.29
N SER A 161 4.01 21.75 7.04
CA SER A 161 5.05 21.25 6.13
C SER A 161 6.24 22.21 5.98
N SER A 162 6.00 23.53 6.09
CA SER A 162 7.04 24.56 5.95
C SER A 162 7.97 24.66 7.17
N TYR A 163 7.56 24.12 8.32
CA TYR A 163 8.30 24.23 9.58
C TYR A 163 8.92 22.91 10.04
N GLU A 164 8.55 21.81 9.44
CA GLU A 164 9.02 20.48 9.82
C GLU A 164 10.17 20.02 8.90
N SER A 165 11.28 19.62 9.50
CA SER A 165 12.36 18.95 8.77
C SER A 165 12.19 17.43 8.93
N PHE A 166 12.00 16.73 7.82
CA PHE A 166 11.79 15.29 7.84
C PHE A 166 13.13 14.57 7.67
N LYS A 167 13.57 13.87 8.71
CA LYS A 167 14.72 12.98 8.63
C LYS A 167 14.27 11.58 8.22
N VAL A 168 15.06 10.89 7.41
CA VAL A 168 14.79 9.51 6.97
C VAL A 168 14.53 8.57 8.14
N HIS A 169 15.31 8.72 9.22
CA HIS A 169 15.16 7.94 10.45
C HIS A 169 13.75 8.11 11.06
N ASP A 170 13.29 9.34 11.24
CA ASP A 170 12.02 9.63 11.91
C ASP A 170 10.84 9.18 11.06
N LEU A 171 10.89 9.41 9.74
CA LEU A 171 9.88 8.95 8.79
C LEU A 171 9.78 7.42 8.78
N THR A 172 10.92 6.74 8.82
CA THR A 172 10.93 5.27 8.87
C THR A 172 10.23 4.76 10.13
N LEU A 173 10.52 5.36 11.27
CA LEU A 173 9.87 4.97 12.53
C LEU A 173 8.37 5.26 12.54
N GLN A 174 7.94 6.40 11.98
CA GLN A 174 6.53 6.75 11.86
C GLN A 174 5.73 5.72 11.05
N CYS A 175 6.33 5.13 10.01
CA CYS A 175 5.65 4.09 9.22
C CYS A 175 5.26 2.85 10.02
N PHE A 176 5.91 2.58 11.16
CA PHE A 176 5.61 1.42 12.00
C PHE A 176 4.68 1.75 13.19
N GLU A 177 4.25 2.99 13.30
CA GLU A 177 3.25 3.38 14.29
C GLU A 177 1.85 2.91 13.85
N PRO A 178 1.03 2.37 14.76
CA PRO A 178 -0.32 1.91 14.44
C PRO A 178 -1.18 3.00 13.79
N ASP A 179 -0.95 4.24 14.21
CA ASP A 179 -1.70 5.42 13.77
C ASP A 179 -1.48 5.80 12.29
N ASN A 180 -0.40 5.31 11.68
CA ASN A 180 -0.07 5.56 10.28
C ASN A 180 -0.40 4.38 9.35
N GLN A 181 -0.98 3.32 9.89
CA GLN A 181 -1.46 2.20 9.09
C GLN A 181 -2.72 2.57 8.31
N MET A 182 -2.82 2.12 7.05
CA MET A 182 -4.00 2.33 6.20
C MET A 182 -5.15 1.38 6.55
N VAL A 183 -4.97 0.52 7.55
CA VAL A 183 -5.97 -0.40 8.10
C VAL A 183 -5.94 -0.27 9.61
N VAL A 184 -7.10 -0.34 10.27
CA VAL A 184 -7.19 -0.34 11.74
C VAL A 184 -6.60 -1.65 12.28
N CYS A 185 -5.31 -1.63 12.56
CA CYS A 185 -4.55 -2.78 13.05
C CYS A 185 -3.36 -2.32 13.90
N ASP A 186 -3.08 -3.04 14.99
CA ASP A 186 -1.88 -2.82 15.78
C ASP A 186 -0.82 -3.90 15.46
N PRO A 187 0.19 -3.58 14.66
CA PRO A 187 1.21 -4.55 14.25
C PRO A 187 2.14 -4.99 15.39
N ARG A 188 2.15 -4.29 16.53
CA ARG A 188 2.96 -4.64 17.71
C ARG A 188 2.53 -5.95 18.37
N ASN A 189 1.30 -6.40 18.13
CA ASN A 189 0.77 -7.66 18.65
C ASN A 189 1.23 -8.89 17.86
N GLY A 190 2.01 -8.71 16.78
CA GLY A 190 2.47 -9.77 15.91
C GLY A 190 3.96 -9.72 15.63
N LYS A 191 4.41 -10.60 14.74
CA LYS A 191 5.77 -10.59 14.20
C LYS A 191 5.73 -10.32 12.71
N TYR A 192 6.65 -9.50 12.21
CA TYR A 192 6.78 -9.22 10.79
C TYR A 192 7.46 -10.38 10.07
N MET A 193 6.86 -10.85 8.98
CA MET A 193 7.45 -11.86 8.10
C MET A 193 8.29 -11.23 6.99
N ALA A 194 7.84 -10.10 6.46
CA ALA A 194 8.53 -9.36 5.42
C ALA A 194 8.16 -7.87 5.52
N VAL A 195 9.07 -7.00 5.09
CA VAL A 195 8.87 -5.55 5.08
C VAL A 195 9.47 -4.97 3.79
N ALA A 196 8.70 -4.13 3.11
CA ALA A 196 9.21 -3.30 2.02
C ALA A 196 9.15 -1.82 2.42
N LEU A 197 10.27 -1.13 2.29
CA LEU A 197 10.40 0.30 2.51
C LEU A 197 10.67 0.99 1.19
N LEU A 198 9.73 1.81 0.74
CA LEU A 198 9.82 2.53 -0.52
C LEU A 198 10.01 4.02 -0.22
N TYR A 199 11.20 4.52 -0.48
CA TYR A 199 11.54 5.92 -0.29
C TYR A 199 11.44 6.69 -1.61
N ARG A 200 11.01 7.93 -1.51
CA ARG A 200 10.92 8.83 -2.65
C ARG A 200 11.48 10.20 -2.28
N GLY A 201 12.47 10.67 -3.03
CA GLY A 201 13.17 11.93 -2.82
C GLY A 201 14.68 11.74 -2.66
N ASP A 202 15.33 12.75 -2.09
CA ASP A 202 16.79 12.73 -1.85
C ASP A 202 17.11 11.90 -0.60
N VAL A 203 17.22 10.59 -0.80
CA VAL A 203 17.47 9.62 0.26
C VAL A 203 18.71 8.81 -0.09
N VAL A 204 19.65 8.77 0.86
CA VAL A 204 20.89 8.01 0.71
C VAL A 204 20.75 6.61 1.31
N PRO A 205 21.21 5.53 0.63
CA PRO A 205 21.14 4.16 1.16
C PRO A 205 21.76 3.98 2.55
N ARG A 206 22.75 4.77 2.89
CA ARG A 206 23.38 4.76 4.22
C ARG A 206 22.39 5.13 5.33
N ASP A 207 21.57 6.15 5.10
CA ASP A 207 20.61 6.65 6.09
C ASP A 207 19.45 5.66 6.27
N THR A 208 19.04 5.00 5.19
CA THR A 208 18.01 3.93 5.27
C THR A 208 18.51 2.73 6.07
N ASN A 209 19.75 2.31 5.86
CA ASN A 209 20.35 1.22 6.63
C ASN A 209 20.47 1.57 8.12
N ALA A 210 20.86 2.80 8.45
CA ALA A 210 20.93 3.28 9.82
C ALA A 210 19.55 3.30 10.49
N ALA A 211 18.50 3.75 9.76
CA ALA A 211 17.13 3.75 10.23
C ALA A 211 16.60 2.32 10.50
N ILE A 212 16.89 1.38 9.60
CA ILE A 212 16.52 -0.04 9.77
C ILE A 212 17.23 -0.65 10.98
N ALA A 213 18.51 -0.35 11.19
CA ALA A 213 19.25 -0.82 12.35
C ALA A 213 18.63 -0.32 13.66
N SER A 214 18.24 0.97 13.70
CA SER A 214 17.55 1.56 14.85
C SER A 214 16.16 0.94 15.08
N LEU A 215 15.42 0.64 14.00
CA LEU A 215 14.13 -0.02 14.09
C LEU A 215 14.25 -1.43 14.67
N LYS A 216 15.23 -2.22 14.21
CA LYS A 216 15.50 -3.57 14.73
C LYS A 216 15.89 -3.59 16.20
N ALA A 217 16.46 -2.51 16.71
CA ALA A 217 16.83 -2.36 18.12
C ALA A 217 15.63 -2.02 19.03
N LYS A 218 14.48 -1.61 18.45
CA LYS A 218 13.26 -1.31 19.22
C LYS A 218 12.62 -2.59 19.75
N SER A 219 12.27 -2.61 21.04
CA SER A 219 11.57 -3.73 21.69
C SER A 219 10.14 -3.97 21.19
N SER A 220 9.56 -3.01 20.48
CA SER A 220 8.22 -3.12 19.88
C SER A 220 8.21 -3.71 18.47
N PHE A 221 9.39 -3.95 17.87
CA PHE A 221 9.52 -4.47 16.53
C PHE A 221 10.11 -5.88 16.57
N HIS A 222 9.35 -6.87 16.13
CA HIS A 222 9.79 -8.26 16.09
C HIS A 222 9.67 -8.84 14.70
N LEU A 223 10.75 -9.39 14.18
CA LEU A 223 10.75 -10.23 13.00
C LEU A 223 10.54 -11.70 13.38
N VAL A 224 10.04 -12.50 12.44
CA VAL A 224 10.00 -13.96 12.60
C VAL A 224 11.41 -14.53 12.62
N ASP A 225 11.61 -15.60 13.37
CA ASP A 225 12.94 -16.18 13.62
C ASP A 225 13.57 -16.78 12.36
N TRP A 226 12.75 -17.21 11.39
CA TRP A 226 13.18 -17.80 10.12
C TRP A 226 13.51 -16.77 9.02
N CYS A 227 13.26 -15.46 9.23
CA CYS A 227 13.53 -14.40 8.26
C CYS A 227 14.23 -13.18 8.91
N PRO A 228 15.51 -13.31 9.34
CA PRO A 228 16.22 -12.23 10.02
C PRO A 228 16.53 -11.01 9.12
N THR A 229 16.48 -11.16 7.80
CA THR A 229 16.77 -10.12 6.80
C THR A 229 15.53 -9.68 6.02
N GLY A 230 14.35 -9.74 6.62
CA GLY A 230 13.05 -9.50 5.98
C GLY A 230 12.78 -8.08 5.45
N PHE A 231 13.81 -7.27 5.16
CA PHE A 231 13.68 -5.93 4.61
C PHE A 231 14.07 -5.87 3.14
N LYS A 232 13.17 -5.35 2.32
CA LYS A 232 13.45 -4.86 0.97
C LYS A 232 13.37 -3.34 0.97
N VAL A 233 14.36 -2.68 0.36
CA VAL A 233 14.41 -1.22 0.25
C VAL A 233 14.36 -0.83 -1.21
N GLY A 234 13.45 0.09 -1.54
CA GLY A 234 13.40 0.78 -2.82
C GLY A 234 13.67 2.27 -2.61
N ILE A 235 14.47 2.89 -3.47
CA ILE A 235 14.76 4.31 -3.42
C ILE A 235 14.55 4.90 -4.80
N ASN A 236 13.67 5.90 -4.89
CA ASN A 236 13.42 6.68 -6.09
C ASN A 236 13.75 8.15 -5.84
N TYR A 237 14.60 8.74 -6.66
CA TYR A 237 15.06 10.13 -6.50
C TYR A 237 14.04 11.18 -6.90
N GLN A 238 12.96 10.83 -7.60
CA GLN A 238 11.97 11.80 -8.02
C GLN A 238 11.29 12.44 -6.81
N PRO A 239 11.44 13.75 -6.59
CA PRO A 239 10.77 14.41 -5.49
C PRO A 239 9.27 14.35 -5.66
N ARG A 240 8.54 14.41 -4.54
CA ARG A 240 7.10 14.50 -4.53
C ARG A 240 6.70 15.86 -5.07
N GLU A 241 6.03 15.93 -6.20
CA GLU A 241 5.37 17.16 -6.63
C GLU A 241 4.17 17.42 -5.71
N PHE A 242 4.29 18.42 -4.86
CA PHE A 242 3.15 19.02 -4.20
C PHE A 242 2.38 19.79 -5.27
N SER A 243 1.30 19.26 -5.77
CA SER A 243 0.29 20.08 -6.44
C SER A 243 -0.18 21.09 -5.40
N PRO A 244 0.03 22.41 -5.62
CA PRO A 244 -0.59 23.41 -4.75
C PRO A 244 -2.09 23.16 -4.82
N SER A 245 -2.72 22.97 -3.66
CA SER A 245 -4.15 22.94 -3.56
C SER A 245 -4.67 24.27 -4.11
N THR A 246 -5.26 24.25 -5.29
CA THR A 246 -6.14 25.32 -5.70
C THR A 246 -7.23 25.37 -4.65
N SER A 247 -7.16 26.44 -3.87
CA SER A 247 -8.17 26.91 -2.91
C SER A 247 -9.57 26.92 -3.50
#